data_58fac94fdb238df0d1dd23a07634b5b2
#
_entry.id   58fac94fdb238df0d1dd23a07634b5b2
#
_cell.length_a   1.000
_cell.length_b   1.000
_cell.length_c   1.000
_cell.angle_alpha   90.00
_cell.angle_beta   90.00
_cell.angle_gamma   90.00
#
_symmetry.space_group_name_H-M   'P 1'
#
loop_
_entity.id
_entity.type
_entity.pdbx_description
1 polymer ?
#
loop_
_entity_poly.entity_id
_entity_poly.type
_entity_poly.pdbx_seq_one_letter_code
_entity_poly.pdbx_strand_id
1 'polypeptide(L)'
;MCPLPSQPGRLIVIPALLQATLDLLCEVEAAARPADAVISAFFRARRHLDDSDRGAVLEQLYALLRHRARLGWWLARQNRDDTPRNRLLAWLILGEGKTPNQIKRLFDGSEFTSAALTDPENELLVKLRDCTIAHPDMPEAVRLECPPWAVVPLKRRFGEAFGAEMAATLVPPPLDLRINPLKATREATLRQLKGMGLRAESMRLSPHGIRLQERLSLARLPGLKTGDIEIQDEGSQLVALLVDAKPGERVVDFCAGAGGKTLAIAAQMKNKGHIVACDVNET
;
A
#
# COMPACT_ATOMS: atom_id res chain seq x y z
N MET A 1 0.10 -16.25 21.41
CA MET A 1 -0.13 -14.77 21.43
C MET A 1 1.09 -14.14 20.77
N CYS A 2 0.97 -13.75 19.51
CA CYS A 2 2.04 -13.04 18.82
C CYS A 2 1.86 -11.54 19.15
N PRO A 3 2.89 -10.82 19.62
CA PRO A 3 2.76 -9.40 19.88
C PRO A 3 2.53 -8.66 18.55
N LEU A 4 1.53 -7.78 18.54
CA LEU A 4 1.32 -6.85 17.43
C LEU A 4 2.60 -6.01 17.26
N PRO A 5 3.06 -5.76 16.01
CA PRO A 5 4.18 -4.89 15.78
C PRO A 5 3.87 -3.49 16.31
N SER A 6 4.87 -2.87 16.94
CA SER A 6 4.85 -1.51 17.47
C SER A 6 4.24 -0.54 16.45
N GLN A 7 3.26 0.23 16.90
CA GLN A 7 2.59 1.25 16.10
C GLN A 7 3.63 2.21 15.50
N PRO A 8 3.54 2.51 14.18
CA PRO A 8 4.32 3.58 13.59
C PRO A 8 3.99 4.91 14.31
N GLY A 9 4.97 5.79 14.41
CA GLY A 9 4.86 7.06 15.13
C GLY A 9 3.56 7.79 14.80
N ARG A 10 2.93 8.34 15.84
CA ARG A 10 1.63 9.01 15.80
C ARG A 10 1.70 10.16 14.79
N LEU A 11 1.16 9.95 13.58
CA LEU A 11 1.00 11.00 12.58
C LEU A 11 0.11 12.11 13.17
N ILE A 12 0.57 13.35 13.07
CA ILE A 12 -0.27 14.51 13.35
C ILE A 12 -1.26 14.58 12.17
N VAL A 13 -2.49 14.14 12.41
CA VAL A 13 -3.55 14.19 11.41
C VAL A 13 -4.04 15.64 11.31
N ILE A 14 -3.75 16.28 10.20
CA ILE A 14 -4.21 17.64 9.89
C ILE A 14 -5.61 17.51 9.26
N PRO A 15 -6.62 18.30 9.68
CA PRO A 15 -7.98 18.23 9.16
C PRO A 15 -8.07 18.30 7.62
N ALA A 16 -7.28 19.17 6.98
CA ALA A 16 -7.24 19.28 5.51
C ALA A 16 -6.76 17.99 4.81
N LEU A 17 -5.87 17.19 5.42
CA LEU A 17 -5.40 15.93 4.85
C LEU A 17 -6.47 14.84 4.92
N LEU A 18 -7.38 14.90 5.90
CA LEU A 18 -8.54 13.98 5.94
C LEU A 18 -9.50 14.25 4.78
N GLN A 19 -9.75 15.51 4.45
CA GLN A 19 -10.56 15.85 3.28
C GLN A 19 -9.90 15.37 1.99
N ALA A 20 -8.60 15.61 1.84
CA ALA A 20 -7.84 15.09 0.69
C ALA A 20 -7.88 13.54 0.60
N THR A 21 -7.86 12.86 1.75
CA THR A 21 -8.00 11.39 1.79
C THR A 21 -9.40 10.96 1.34
N LEU A 22 -10.45 11.63 1.80
CA LEU A 22 -11.83 11.34 1.38
C LEU A 22 -12.02 11.55 -0.12
N ASP A 23 -11.55 12.68 -0.64
CA ASP A 23 -11.63 13.00 -2.07
C ASP A 23 -10.93 11.92 -2.89
N LEU A 24 -9.70 11.55 -2.50
CA LEU A 24 -8.93 10.53 -3.19
C LEU A 24 -9.58 9.15 -3.11
N LEU A 25 -10.14 8.78 -1.95
CA LEU A 25 -10.84 7.50 -1.79
C LEU A 25 -12.08 7.44 -2.70
N CYS A 26 -12.85 8.53 -2.77
CA CYS A 26 -13.99 8.63 -3.68
C CYS A 26 -13.55 8.51 -5.15
N GLU A 27 -12.47 9.20 -5.55
CA GLU A 27 -11.95 9.10 -6.91
C GLU A 27 -11.45 7.68 -7.25
N VAL A 28 -10.79 7.01 -6.32
CA VAL A 28 -10.29 5.63 -6.50
C VAL A 28 -11.45 4.64 -6.64
N GLU A 29 -12.50 4.78 -5.83
CA GLU A 29 -13.66 3.87 -5.87
C GLU A 29 -14.56 4.08 -7.09
N ALA A 30 -14.64 5.29 -7.60
CA ALA A 30 -15.43 5.61 -8.80
C ALA A 30 -14.70 5.28 -10.11
N ALA A 31 -13.37 5.14 -10.08
CA ALA A 31 -12.59 4.97 -11.29
C ALA A 31 -12.56 3.52 -11.79
N ALA A 32 -12.69 3.34 -13.12
CA ALA A 32 -12.47 2.06 -13.80
C ALA A 32 -10.99 1.76 -14.08
N ARG A 33 -10.08 2.68 -13.75
CA ARG A 33 -8.64 2.57 -13.98
C ARG A 33 -7.89 2.20 -12.69
N PRO A 34 -6.64 1.69 -12.78
CA PRO A 34 -5.83 1.34 -11.62
C PRO A 34 -5.66 2.49 -10.62
N ALA A 35 -5.63 2.17 -9.32
CA ALA A 35 -5.59 3.17 -8.24
C ALA A 35 -4.35 4.07 -8.31
N ASP A 36 -3.18 3.55 -8.69
CA ASP A 36 -1.93 4.32 -8.86
C ASP A 36 -2.02 5.38 -9.96
N ALA A 37 -2.75 5.11 -11.05
CA ALA A 37 -3.02 6.12 -12.07
C ALA A 37 -3.92 7.24 -11.55
N VAL A 38 -4.93 6.91 -10.74
CA VAL A 38 -5.81 7.88 -10.05
C VAL A 38 -4.99 8.71 -9.06
N ILE A 39 -4.22 8.06 -8.19
CA ILE A 39 -3.36 8.69 -7.19
C ILE A 39 -2.37 9.68 -7.84
N SER A 40 -1.72 9.25 -8.93
CA SER A 40 -0.78 10.09 -9.66
C SER A 40 -1.44 11.33 -10.25
N ALA A 41 -2.66 11.20 -10.79
CA ALA A 41 -3.43 12.31 -11.32
C ALA A 41 -3.89 13.26 -10.20
N PHE A 42 -4.37 12.71 -9.09
CA PHE A 42 -4.82 13.45 -7.92
C PHE A 42 -3.74 14.39 -7.38
N PHE A 43 -2.52 13.89 -7.17
CA PHE A 43 -1.42 14.70 -6.65
C PHE A 43 -0.82 15.66 -7.68
N ARG A 44 -0.90 15.35 -8.97
CA ARG A 44 -0.53 16.33 -10.03
C ARG A 44 -1.42 17.55 -10.02
N ALA A 45 -2.70 17.38 -9.74
CA ALA A 45 -3.66 18.48 -9.64
C ALA A 45 -3.51 19.29 -8.33
N ARG A 46 -2.94 18.68 -7.27
CA ARG A 46 -2.82 19.27 -5.92
C ARG A 46 -1.36 19.51 -5.54
N ARG A 47 -0.68 20.39 -6.29
CA ARG A 47 0.76 20.67 -6.11
C ARG A 47 1.13 21.32 -4.79
N HIS A 48 0.16 21.88 -4.07
CA HIS A 48 0.34 22.46 -2.74
C HIS A 48 0.60 21.41 -1.65
N LEU A 49 0.22 20.15 -1.87
CA LEU A 49 0.56 19.05 -0.97
C LEU A 49 2.03 18.67 -1.15
N ASP A 50 2.79 18.83 -0.10
CA ASP A 50 4.20 18.42 -0.08
C ASP A 50 4.36 16.90 0.03
N ASP A 51 5.61 16.42 0.04
CA ASP A 51 5.89 14.98 0.09
C ASP A 51 5.43 14.32 1.41
N SER A 52 5.43 15.07 2.51
CA SER A 52 4.96 14.61 3.83
C SER A 52 3.44 14.47 3.82
N ASP A 53 2.75 15.48 3.31
CA ASP A 53 1.28 15.50 3.16
C ASP A 53 0.80 14.35 2.28
N ARG A 54 1.46 14.16 1.12
CA ARG A 54 1.16 13.03 0.21
C ARG A 54 1.36 11.69 0.89
N GLY A 55 2.44 11.56 1.66
CA GLY A 55 2.71 10.36 2.45
C GLY A 55 1.60 10.07 3.45
N ALA A 56 1.13 11.08 4.19
CA ALA A 56 0.06 10.94 5.17
C ALA A 56 -1.28 10.58 4.51
N VAL A 57 -1.66 11.24 3.41
CA VAL A 57 -2.87 10.92 2.64
C VAL A 57 -2.82 9.47 2.11
N LEU A 58 -1.69 9.03 1.56
CA LEU A 58 -1.53 7.66 1.05
C LEU A 58 -1.59 6.62 2.16
N GLU A 59 -0.97 6.87 3.30
CA GLU A 59 -1.03 5.96 4.44
C GLU A 59 -2.46 5.73 4.90
N GLN A 60 -3.22 6.82 5.02
CA GLN A 60 -4.62 6.79 5.38
C GLN A 60 -5.48 6.08 4.32
N LEU A 61 -5.31 6.41 3.04
CA LEU A 61 -6.00 5.75 1.93
C LEU A 61 -5.78 4.23 1.97
N TYR A 62 -4.51 3.80 2.02
CA TYR A 62 -4.20 2.38 2.00
C TYR A 62 -4.65 1.66 3.27
N ALA A 63 -4.73 2.34 4.42
CA ALA A 63 -5.31 1.79 5.62
C ALA A 63 -6.81 1.51 5.42
N LEU A 64 -7.56 2.46 4.87
CA LEU A 64 -8.99 2.29 4.57
C LEU A 64 -9.24 1.16 3.56
N LEU A 65 -8.43 1.08 2.51
CA LEU A 65 -8.55 0.01 1.50
C LEU A 65 -8.24 -1.37 2.08
N ARG A 66 -7.19 -1.50 2.91
CA ARG A 66 -6.81 -2.78 3.54
C ARG A 66 -7.79 -3.27 4.62
N HIS A 67 -8.60 -2.40 5.17
CA HIS A 67 -9.53 -2.74 6.24
C HIS A 67 -11.00 -2.60 5.82
N ARG A 68 -11.25 -2.56 4.51
CA ARG A 68 -12.56 -2.25 3.93
C ARG A 68 -13.66 -3.19 4.39
N ALA A 69 -13.41 -4.51 4.40
CA ALA A 69 -14.44 -5.49 4.77
C ALA A 69 -14.79 -5.39 6.26
N ARG A 70 -13.80 -5.23 7.14
CA ARG A 70 -14.04 -5.05 8.59
C ARG A 70 -14.76 -3.75 8.90
N LEU A 71 -14.39 -2.67 8.25
CA LEU A 71 -15.06 -1.37 8.40
C LEU A 71 -16.51 -1.44 7.92
N GLY A 72 -16.75 -2.02 6.74
CA GLY A 72 -18.10 -2.24 6.23
C GLY A 72 -18.96 -3.12 7.15
N TRP A 73 -18.38 -4.17 7.74
CA TRP A 73 -19.06 -5.01 8.72
C TRP A 73 -19.48 -4.23 9.97
N TRP A 74 -18.59 -3.37 10.49
CA TRP A 74 -18.91 -2.51 11.62
C TRP A 74 -20.02 -1.51 11.30
N LEU A 75 -20.00 -0.90 10.12
CA LEU A 75 -21.02 0.04 9.66
C LEU A 75 -22.38 -0.66 9.53
N ALA A 76 -22.43 -1.85 8.91
CA ALA A 76 -23.65 -2.64 8.78
C ALA A 76 -24.22 -3.02 10.16
N ARG A 77 -23.38 -3.42 11.12
CA ARG A 77 -23.78 -3.74 12.49
C ARG A 77 -24.39 -2.53 13.24
N GLN A 78 -24.02 -1.31 12.82
CA GLN A 78 -24.55 -0.07 13.39
C GLN A 78 -25.68 0.54 12.55
N ASN A 79 -26.21 -0.18 11.55
CA ASN A 79 -27.20 0.32 10.59
C ASN A 79 -26.76 1.64 9.94
N ARG A 80 -25.52 1.69 9.46
CA ARG A 80 -24.95 2.84 8.73
C ARG A 80 -24.54 2.43 7.33
N ASP A 81 -24.73 3.36 6.39
CA ASP A 81 -24.31 3.16 5.01
C ASP A 81 -22.78 3.04 4.90
N ASP A 82 -22.32 2.14 4.03
CA ASP A 82 -20.92 1.94 3.74
C ASP A 82 -20.40 3.03 2.76
N THR A 83 -20.23 4.24 3.29
CA THR A 83 -19.68 5.38 2.56
C THR A 83 -18.20 5.61 2.89
N PRO A 84 -17.41 6.24 2.00
CA PRO A 84 -16.02 6.63 2.29
C PRO A 84 -15.88 7.40 3.60
N ARG A 85 -16.80 8.33 3.87
CA ARG A 85 -16.78 9.16 5.08
C ARG A 85 -17.06 8.33 6.34
N ASN A 86 -18.08 7.47 6.32
CA ASN A 86 -18.38 6.59 7.47
C ASN A 86 -17.24 5.60 7.73
N ARG A 87 -16.59 5.07 6.68
CA ARG A 87 -15.38 4.21 6.84
C ARG A 87 -14.22 4.97 7.45
N LEU A 88 -13.98 6.22 7.05
CA LEU A 88 -12.94 7.03 7.66
C LEU A 88 -13.22 7.27 9.14
N LEU A 89 -14.45 7.64 9.51
CA LEU A 89 -14.85 7.83 10.90
C LEU A 89 -14.67 6.56 11.74
N ALA A 90 -15.11 5.42 11.23
CA ALA A 90 -14.91 4.12 11.88
C ALA A 90 -13.42 3.77 12.02
N TRP A 91 -12.59 4.04 11.00
CA TRP A 91 -11.15 3.81 11.03
C TRP A 91 -10.45 4.66 12.09
N LEU A 92 -10.79 5.94 12.19
CA LEU A 92 -10.19 6.84 13.19
C LEU A 92 -10.40 6.35 14.62
N ILE A 93 -11.53 5.70 14.92
CA ILE A 93 -11.78 5.08 16.23
C ILE A 93 -11.15 3.69 16.33
N LEU A 94 -11.53 2.78 15.42
CA LEU A 94 -11.20 1.35 15.53
C LEU A 94 -9.76 1.02 15.20
N GLY A 95 -9.17 1.76 14.27
CA GLY A 95 -7.81 1.55 13.77
C GLY A 95 -6.77 2.46 14.42
N GLU A 96 -7.09 3.75 14.58
CA GLU A 96 -6.16 4.74 15.14
C GLU A 96 -6.38 5.00 16.65
N GLY A 97 -7.45 4.48 17.24
CA GLY A 97 -7.74 4.65 18.65
C GLY A 97 -8.05 6.09 19.08
N LYS A 98 -8.51 6.93 18.12
CA LYS A 98 -8.91 8.30 18.45
C LYS A 98 -10.22 8.32 19.24
N THR A 99 -10.33 9.24 20.20
CA THR A 99 -11.58 9.46 20.92
C THR A 99 -12.59 10.25 20.09
N PRO A 100 -13.91 10.13 20.33
CA PRO A 100 -14.94 10.92 19.65
C PRO A 100 -14.65 12.42 19.70
N ASN A 101 -14.17 12.95 20.84
CA ASN A 101 -13.82 14.37 20.98
C ASN A 101 -12.62 14.78 20.10
N GLN A 102 -11.63 13.91 19.94
CA GLN A 102 -10.50 14.18 19.03
C GLN A 102 -11.00 14.20 17.58
N ILE A 103 -11.88 13.26 17.19
CA ILE A 103 -12.44 13.23 15.84
C ILE A 103 -13.32 14.45 15.58
N LYS A 104 -14.17 14.86 16.52
CA LYS A 104 -14.99 16.06 16.39
C LYS A 104 -14.16 17.32 16.07
N ARG A 105 -12.97 17.45 16.64
CA ARG A 105 -12.05 18.58 16.36
C ARG A 105 -11.43 18.50 14.97
N LEU A 106 -11.38 17.33 14.34
CA LEU A 106 -10.87 17.13 12.99
C LEU A 106 -11.92 17.41 11.90
N PHE A 107 -13.20 17.41 12.29
CA PHE A 107 -14.36 17.64 11.44
C PHE A 107 -15.11 18.88 11.93
N ASP A 108 -14.47 20.03 11.87
CA ASP A 108 -14.99 21.28 12.42
C ASP A 108 -15.77 22.13 11.39
N GLY A 109 -15.76 21.73 10.11
CA GLY A 109 -16.45 22.42 9.03
C GLY A 109 -15.81 23.75 8.62
N SER A 110 -14.58 24.01 9.04
CA SER A 110 -13.83 25.19 8.62
C SER A 110 -13.41 25.09 7.15
N GLU A 111 -12.96 26.20 6.57
CA GLU A 111 -12.51 26.28 5.18
C GLU A 111 -11.39 25.24 4.92
N PHE A 112 -11.51 24.45 3.85
CA PHE A 112 -10.60 23.35 3.47
C PHE A 112 -10.61 22.11 4.38
N THR A 113 -11.53 22.02 5.34
CA THR A 113 -11.70 20.83 6.18
C THR A 113 -12.99 20.09 5.83
N SER A 114 -13.11 18.85 6.33
CA SER A 114 -14.34 18.09 6.17
C SER A 114 -15.48 18.74 6.95
N ALA A 115 -16.70 18.67 6.40
CA ALA A 115 -17.91 19.16 7.04
C ALA A 115 -18.03 18.64 8.48
N ALA A 116 -18.62 19.46 9.37
CA ALA A 116 -18.88 19.10 10.75
C ALA A 116 -19.64 17.76 10.85
N LEU A 117 -19.46 17.06 11.96
CA LEU A 117 -20.12 15.78 12.18
C LEU A 117 -21.64 15.99 12.37
N THR A 118 -22.41 15.17 11.69
CA THR A 118 -23.86 15.07 11.88
C THR A 118 -24.20 14.31 13.18
N ASP A 119 -25.44 14.41 13.66
CA ASP A 119 -25.88 13.64 14.83
C ASP A 119 -25.74 12.13 14.65
N PRO A 120 -26.15 11.53 13.49
CA PRO A 120 -25.91 10.12 13.22
C PRO A 120 -24.44 9.70 13.25
N GLU A 121 -23.52 10.56 12.78
CA GLU A 121 -22.07 10.29 12.84
C GLU A 121 -21.52 10.37 14.26
N ASN A 122 -21.98 11.33 15.06
CA ASN A 122 -21.64 11.40 16.48
C ASN A 122 -22.10 10.15 17.25
N GLU A 123 -23.33 9.66 16.98
CA GLU A 123 -23.82 8.39 17.55
C GLU A 123 -22.94 7.19 17.14
N LEU A 124 -22.55 7.11 15.88
CA LEU A 124 -21.63 6.06 15.39
C LEU A 124 -20.34 6.06 16.20
N LEU A 125 -19.71 7.23 16.37
CA LEU A 125 -18.46 7.36 17.11
C LEU A 125 -18.59 6.95 18.58
N VAL A 126 -19.73 7.27 19.22
CA VAL A 126 -20.00 6.86 20.61
C VAL A 126 -20.15 5.34 20.70
N LYS A 127 -20.87 4.71 19.78
CA LYS A 127 -21.08 3.25 19.75
C LYS A 127 -19.79 2.45 19.47
N LEU A 128 -18.84 3.02 18.74
CA LEU A 128 -17.57 2.37 18.40
C LEU A 128 -16.44 2.65 19.41
N ARG A 129 -16.65 3.51 20.43
CA ARG A 129 -15.59 4.03 21.31
C ARG A 129 -14.72 2.95 21.95
N ASP A 130 -15.32 1.90 22.47
CA ASP A 130 -14.64 0.86 23.24
C ASP A 130 -14.50 -0.45 22.43
N CYS A 131 -14.71 -0.35 21.11
CA CYS A 131 -14.57 -1.47 20.20
C CYS A 131 -13.16 -1.54 19.61
N THR A 132 -12.78 -2.74 19.18
CA THR A 132 -11.57 -2.97 18.38
C THR A 132 -11.97 -3.32 16.95
N ILE A 133 -11.05 -3.13 15.99
CA ILE A 133 -11.35 -3.41 14.59
C ILE A 133 -11.73 -4.87 14.33
N ALA A 134 -11.26 -5.81 15.15
CA ALA A 134 -11.67 -7.21 15.13
C ALA A 134 -12.79 -7.46 16.14
N HIS A 135 -13.78 -8.28 15.79
CA HIS A 135 -14.88 -8.67 16.67
C HIS A 135 -15.09 -10.20 16.62
N PRO A 136 -15.43 -10.86 17.75
CA PRO A 136 -15.66 -12.31 17.78
C PRO A 136 -16.72 -12.80 16.79
N ASP A 137 -17.82 -12.05 16.63
CA ASP A 137 -18.93 -12.39 15.71
C ASP A 137 -18.59 -12.12 14.23
N MET A 138 -17.42 -11.56 13.94
CA MET A 138 -17.04 -11.22 12.58
C MET A 138 -16.75 -12.49 11.77
N PRO A 139 -17.41 -12.70 10.61
CA PRO A 139 -17.10 -13.84 9.74
C PRO A 139 -15.62 -13.90 9.41
N GLU A 140 -15.05 -15.10 9.31
CA GLU A 140 -13.62 -15.30 9.07
C GLU A 140 -13.13 -14.55 7.82
N ALA A 141 -13.90 -14.63 6.73
CA ALA A 141 -13.57 -13.93 5.48
C ALA A 141 -13.44 -12.41 5.69
N VAL A 142 -14.35 -11.80 6.44
CA VAL A 142 -14.34 -10.38 6.78
C VAL A 142 -13.15 -10.06 7.69
N ARG A 143 -12.95 -10.86 8.74
CA ARG A 143 -11.84 -10.68 9.68
C ARG A 143 -10.47 -10.74 9.02
N LEU A 144 -10.35 -11.53 7.96
CA LEU A 144 -9.13 -11.71 7.18
C LEU A 144 -9.06 -10.84 5.93
N GLU A 145 -10.03 -9.95 5.70
CA GLU A 145 -10.13 -9.12 4.48
C GLU A 145 -10.04 -9.95 3.18
N CYS A 146 -10.48 -11.22 3.25
CA CYS A 146 -10.43 -12.13 2.13
C CYS A 146 -11.73 -12.04 1.32
N PRO A 147 -11.69 -11.74 0.02
CA PRO A 147 -12.89 -11.73 -0.81
C PRO A 147 -13.58 -13.10 -0.79
N PRO A 148 -14.92 -13.16 -0.71
CA PRO A 148 -15.66 -14.43 -0.61
C PRO A 148 -15.30 -15.47 -1.67
N TRP A 149 -15.08 -15.03 -2.92
CA TRP A 149 -14.69 -15.89 -4.03
C TRP A 149 -13.30 -16.52 -3.86
N ALA A 150 -12.41 -15.89 -3.11
CA ALA A 150 -11.03 -16.33 -2.89
C ALA A 150 -10.88 -17.27 -1.68
N VAL A 151 -11.85 -17.32 -0.76
CA VAL A 151 -11.74 -18.09 0.49
C VAL A 151 -11.49 -19.59 0.21
N VAL A 152 -12.31 -20.20 -0.63
CA VAL A 152 -12.21 -21.63 -0.90
C VAL A 152 -10.90 -22.01 -1.57
N PRO A 153 -10.47 -21.36 -2.70
CA PRO A 153 -9.20 -21.70 -3.34
C PRO A 153 -7.98 -21.41 -2.44
N LEU A 154 -8.00 -20.33 -1.65
CA LEU A 154 -6.89 -20.01 -0.77
C LEU A 154 -6.81 -20.94 0.44
N LYS A 155 -7.94 -21.33 1.04
CA LYS A 155 -7.97 -22.39 2.06
C LYS A 155 -7.43 -23.73 1.53
N ARG A 156 -7.81 -24.11 0.31
CA ARG A 156 -7.27 -25.31 -0.33
C ARG A 156 -5.75 -25.22 -0.53
N ARG A 157 -5.22 -24.04 -0.87
CA ARG A 157 -3.80 -23.82 -1.12
C ARG A 157 -2.97 -23.80 0.16
N PHE A 158 -3.45 -23.12 1.19
CA PHE A 158 -2.67 -22.83 2.41
C PHE A 158 -3.03 -23.73 3.61
N GLY A 159 -4.17 -24.42 3.58
CA GLY A 159 -4.61 -25.28 4.69
C GLY A 159 -4.68 -24.51 6.01
N GLU A 160 -4.02 -25.01 7.04
CA GLU A 160 -3.97 -24.40 8.37
C GLU A 160 -3.27 -23.03 8.40
N ALA A 161 -2.36 -22.78 7.44
CA ALA A 161 -1.68 -21.50 7.33
C ALA A 161 -2.55 -20.38 6.74
N PHE A 162 -3.76 -20.66 6.23
CA PHE A 162 -4.62 -19.68 5.56
C PHE A 162 -4.80 -18.37 6.37
N GLY A 163 -5.08 -18.49 7.66
CA GLY A 163 -5.27 -17.31 8.52
C GLY A 163 -4.00 -16.46 8.64
N ALA A 164 -2.83 -17.09 8.78
CA ALA A 164 -1.55 -16.40 8.87
C ALA A 164 -1.16 -15.72 7.56
N GLU A 165 -1.38 -16.41 6.43
CA GLU A 165 -1.10 -15.88 5.09
C GLU A 165 -1.99 -14.67 4.77
N MET A 166 -3.28 -14.74 5.07
CA MET A 166 -4.17 -13.60 4.89
C MET A 166 -3.80 -12.42 5.81
N ALA A 167 -3.47 -12.68 7.08
CA ALA A 167 -3.03 -11.64 8.00
C ALA A 167 -1.75 -10.93 7.51
N ALA A 168 -0.83 -11.68 6.89
CA ALA A 168 0.39 -11.12 6.31
C ALA A 168 0.11 -10.10 5.18
N THR A 169 -0.98 -10.28 4.41
CA THR A 169 -1.37 -9.33 3.35
C THR A 169 -1.89 -7.99 3.88
N LEU A 170 -2.28 -7.93 5.16
CA LEU A 170 -2.78 -6.71 5.80
C LEU A 170 -1.66 -5.83 6.36
N VAL A 171 -0.45 -6.36 6.44
CA VAL A 171 0.72 -5.59 6.86
C VAL A 171 1.18 -4.69 5.70
N PRO A 172 1.47 -3.40 5.97
CA PRO A 172 2.06 -2.54 4.96
C PRO A 172 3.35 -3.16 4.39
N PRO A 173 3.49 -3.26 3.05
CA PRO A 173 4.69 -3.86 2.47
C PRO A 173 5.92 -2.99 2.77
N PRO A 174 7.11 -3.61 2.91
CA PRO A 174 8.37 -2.88 2.96
C PRO A 174 8.62 -2.17 1.61
N LEU A 175 9.54 -1.22 1.58
CA LEU A 175 10.01 -0.64 0.34
C LEU A 175 11.21 -1.44 -0.16
N ASP A 176 10.97 -2.25 -1.16
CA ASP A 176 11.95 -3.13 -1.78
C ASP A 176 12.51 -2.53 -3.07
N LEU A 177 13.81 -2.54 -3.19
CA LEU A 177 14.55 -2.02 -4.33
C LEU A 177 15.30 -3.14 -5.04
N ARG A 178 15.25 -3.15 -6.36
CA ARG A 178 16.10 -3.97 -7.23
C ARG A 178 17.21 -3.14 -7.83
N ILE A 179 18.43 -3.57 -7.67
CA ILE A 179 19.60 -2.94 -8.29
C ILE A 179 19.73 -3.44 -9.72
N ASN A 180 20.00 -2.52 -10.64
CA ASN A 180 20.32 -2.85 -12.03
C ASN A 180 21.79 -3.26 -12.12
N PRO A 181 22.13 -4.55 -12.29
CA PRO A 181 23.51 -5.02 -12.27
C PRO A 181 24.33 -4.53 -13.48
N LEU A 182 23.70 -3.95 -14.50
CA LEU A 182 24.39 -3.33 -15.64
C LEU A 182 24.92 -1.93 -15.31
N LYS A 183 24.43 -1.29 -14.23
CA LYS A 183 24.73 0.10 -13.90
C LYS A 183 25.32 0.28 -12.51
N ALA A 184 24.93 -0.56 -11.56
CA ALA A 184 25.31 -0.41 -10.16
C ALA A 184 25.55 -1.77 -9.48
N THR A 185 26.21 -1.74 -8.34
CA THR A 185 26.35 -2.93 -7.47
C THR A 185 25.50 -2.75 -6.21
N ARG A 186 24.98 -3.87 -5.69
CA ARG A 186 24.19 -3.86 -4.46
C ARG A 186 24.98 -3.27 -3.28
N GLU A 187 26.26 -3.61 -3.18
CA GLU A 187 27.12 -3.17 -2.09
C GLU A 187 27.38 -1.66 -2.12
N ALA A 188 27.60 -1.08 -3.31
CA ALA A 188 27.80 0.36 -3.48
C ALA A 188 26.51 1.13 -3.14
N THR A 189 25.37 0.68 -3.66
CA THR A 189 24.08 1.29 -3.40
C THR A 189 23.69 1.18 -1.93
N LEU A 190 23.95 0.03 -1.29
CA LEU A 190 23.69 -0.17 0.14
C LEU A 190 24.51 0.81 1.01
N ARG A 191 25.80 1.01 0.68
CA ARG A 191 26.65 2.01 1.37
C ARG A 191 26.11 3.43 1.19
N GLN A 192 25.69 3.78 -0.03
CA GLN A 192 25.12 5.09 -0.32
C GLN A 192 23.84 5.37 0.49
N LEU A 193 22.90 4.41 0.50
CA LEU A 193 21.64 4.54 1.25
C LEU A 193 21.90 4.66 2.76
N LYS A 194 22.82 3.85 3.30
CA LYS A 194 23.23 3.95 4.72
C LYS A 194 23.92 5.28 5.04
N GLY A 195 24.75 5.79 4.12
CA GLY A 195 25.36 7.11 4.24
C GLY A 195 24.37 8.27 4.27
N MET A 196 23.17 8.07 3.71
CA MET A 196 22.04 9.01 3.80
C MET A 196 21.24 8.86 5.09
N GLY A 197 21.64 7.99 6.01
CA GLY A 197 20.94 7.73 7.27
C GLY A 197 19.74 6.77 7.14
N LEU A 198 19.58 6.09 5.99
CA LEU A 198 18.48 5.17 5.77
C LEU A 198 18.79 3.78 6.34
N ARG A 199 17.80 3.15 6.96
CA ARG A 199 17.89 1.75 7.43
C ARG A 199 17.68 0.81 6.25
N ALA A 200 18.78 0.48 5.58
CA ALA A 200 18.80 -0.37 4.39
C ALA A 200 19.55 -1.68 4.69
N GLU A 201 19.00 -2.79 4.20
CA GLU A 201 19.60 -4.12 4.34
C GLU A 201 19.52 -4.92 3.04
N SER A 202 20.47 -5.82 2.83
CA SER A 202 20.43 -6.76 1.71
C SER A 202 19.27 -7.73 1.88
N MET A 203 18.52 -7.96 0.81
CA MET A 203 17.51 -9.03 0.79
C MET A 203 18.17 -10.40 0.91
N ARG A 204 17.43 -11.34 1.51
CA ARG A 204 17.93 -12.68 1.78
C ARG A 204 18.02 -13.54 0.53
N LEU A 205 17.04 -13.46 -0.34
CA LEU A 205 16.87 -14.37 -1.47
C LEU A 205 17.32 -13.72 -2.79
N SER A 206 16.99 -12.44 -3.01
CA SER A 206 17.42 -11.75 -4.23
C SER A 206 18.86 -11.24 -4.13
N PRO A 207 19.75 -11.61 -5.06
CA PRO A 207 21.14 -11.13 -5.08
C PRO A 207 21.25 -9.63 -5.40
N HIS A 208 20.21 -9.05 -6.01
CA HIS A 208 20.18 -7.64 -6.42
C HIS A 208 19.23 -6.80 -5.56
N GLY A 209 18.64 -7.39 -4.51
CA GLY A 209 17.63 -6.76 -3.70
C GLY A 209 18.17 -6.02 -2.48
N ILE A 210 17.61 -4.84 -2.21
CA ILE A 210 17.78 -4.06 -0.98
C ILE A 210 16.40 -3.77 -0.42
N ARG A 211 16.21 -3.97 0.89
CA ARG A 211 14.98 -3.62 1.63
C ARG A 211 15.22 -2.39 2.47
N LEU A 212 14.33 -1.41 2.36
CA LEU A 212 14.28 -0.27 3.25
C LEU A 212 13.23 -0.51 4.34
N GLN A 213 13.62 -0.25 5.59
CA GLN A 213 12.71 -0.41 6.73
C GLN A 213 11.82 0.81 6.97
N GLU A 214 12.09 1.89 6.27
CA GLU A 214 11.34 3.14 6.36
C GLU A 214 10.70 3.49 5.02
N ARG A 215 9.54 4.12 5.12
CA ARG A 215 8.91 4.76 3.96
C ARG A 215 9.53 6.13 3.76
N LEU A 216 9.90 6.43 2.54
CA LEU A 216 10.41 7.75 2.17
C LEU A 216 9.83 8.15 0.81
N SER A 217 9.88 9.46 0.56
CA SER A 217 9.54 9.97 -0.77
C SER A 217 10.48 9.37 -1.82
N LEU A 218 9.91 8.79 -2.86
CA LEU A 218 10.66 8.16 -3.95
C LEU A 218 11.58 9.17 -4.67
N ALA A 219 11.22 10.45 -4.66
CA ALA A 219 12.06 11.52 -5.23
C ALA A 219 13.42 11.64 -4.52
N ARG A 220 13.54 11.15 -3.28
CA ARG A 220 14.79 11.16 -2.51
C ARG A 220 15.68 9.95 -2.76
N LEU A 221 15.22 8.95 -3.52
CA LEU A 221 16.02 7.76 -3.83
C LEU A 221 17.00 8.08 -4.98
N PRO A 222 18.30 8.09 -4.70
CA PRO A 222 19.29 8.24 -5.76
C PRO A 222 19.26 7.04 -6.68
N GLY A 223 19.47 7.28 -7.97
CA GLY A 223 19.52 6.20 -8.97
C GLY A 223 18.16 5.72 -9.50
N LEU A 224 17.01 6.15 -8.90
CA LEU A 224 15.69 5.78 -9.42
C LEU A 224 15.46 6.40 -10.82
N LYS A 225 15.78 7.68 -10.99
CA LYS A 225 15.64 8.39 -12.28
C LYS A 225 16.61 7.92 -13.35
N THR A 226 17.80 7.47 -12.95
CA THR A 226 18.85 6.98 -13.86
C THR A 226 18.69 5.49 -14.19
N GLY A 227 17.79 4.78 -13.49
CA GLY A 227 17.56 3.36 -13.65
C GLY A 227 18.71 2.49 -13.08
N ASP A 228 19.46 3.01 -12.10
CA ASP A 228 20.42 2.24 -11.32
C ASP A 228 19.70 1.34 -10.32
N ILE A 229 18.54 1.83 -9.83
CA ILE A 229 17.62 1.10 -8.97
C ILE A 229 16.19 1.18 -9.49
N GLU A 230 15.40 0.20 -9.16
CA GLU A 230 13.95 0.14 -9.41
C GLU A 230 13.21 -0.32 -8.16
N ILE A 231 11.95 0.09 -8.02
CA ILE A 231 11.07 -0.41 -6.96
C ILE A 231 10.49 -1.73 -7.43
N GLN A 232 10.82 -2.80 -6.72
CA GLN A 232 10.31 -4.13 -7.03
C GLN A 232 10.42 -5.02 -5.80
N ASP A 233 9.33 -5.69 -5.43
CA ASP A 233 9.31 -6.64 -4.34
C ASP A 233 10.22 -7.86 -4.59
N GLU A 234 10.69 -8.50 -3.51
CA GLU A 234 11.63 -9.61 -3.60
C GLU A 234 11.06 -10.79 -4.40
N GLY A 235 9.75 -11.09 -4.25
CA GLY A 235 9.11 -12.18 -4.99
C GLY A 235 9.12 -11.93 -6.49
N SER A 236 8.82 -10.70 -6.94
CA SER A 236 8.90 -10.32 -8.36
C SER A 236 10.32 -10.38 -8.90
N GLN A 237 11.32 -10.02 -8.08
CA GLN A 237 12.73 -10.17 -8.46
C GLN A 237 13.09 -11.64 -8.66
N LEU A 238 12.64 -12.53 -7.76
CA LEU A 238 12.89 -13.98 -7.86
C LEU A 238 12.21 -14.60 -9.09
N VAL A 239 10.97 -14.19 -9.40
CA VAL A 239 10.28 -14.65 -10.62
C VAL A 239 11.11 -14.32 -11.87
N ALA A 240 11.63 -13.09 -11.96
CA ALA A 240 12.49 -12.71 -13.08
C ALA A 240 13.80 -13.52 -13.12
N LEU A 241 14.39 -13.79 -11.96
CA LEU A 241 15.61 -14.62 -11.85
C LEU A 241 15.38 -16.07 -12.28
N LEU A 242 14.21 -16.64 -11.95
CA LEU A 242 13.84 -18.01 -12.31
C LEU A 242 13.60 -18.22 -13.81
N VAL A 243 13.38 -17.15 -14.59
CA VAL A 243 13.35 -17.23 -16.06
C VAL A 243 14.71 -17.67 -16.59
N ASP A 244 15.78 -17.32 -15.89
CA ASP A 244 17.18 -17.67 -16.21
C ASP A 244 17.59 -17.34 -17.64
N ALA A 245 17.08 -16.22 -18.18
CA ALA A 245 17.26 -15.81 -19.56
C ALA A 245 18.75 -15.51 -19.88
N LYS A 246 19.22 -16.08 -20.98
CA LYS A 246 20.62 -15.95 -21.42
C LYS A 246 20.80 -14.88 -22.51
N PRO A 247 21.99 -14.28 -22.62
CA PRO A 247 22.30 -13.38 -23.72
C PRO A 247 22.06 -14.04 -25.08
N GLY A 248 21.34 -13.34 -25.96
CA GLY A 248 21.01 -13.80 -27.31
C GLY A 248 19.65 -14.49 -27.44
N GLU A 249 18.99 -14.82 -26.35
CA GLU A 249 17.66 -15.47 -26.37
C GLU A 249 16.54 -14.53 -26.80
N ARG A 250 15.40 -15.12 -27.13
CA ARG A 250 14.14 -14.43 -27.38
C ARG A 250 13.16 -14.78 -26.26
N VAL A 251 12.70 -13.76 -25.55
CA VAL A 251 11.81 -13.92 -24.37
C VAL A 251 10.53 -13.15 -24.62
N VAL A 252 9.40 -13.69 -24.15
CA VAL A 252 8.12 -12.99 -24.14
C VAL A 252 7.72 -12.75 -22.67
N ASP A 253 7.54 -11.49 -22.29
CA ASP A 253 6.88 -11.08 -21.04
C ASP A 253 5.42 -10.81 -21.38
N PHE A 254 4.54 -11.79 -21.14
CA PHE A 254 3.14 -11.78 -21.59
C PHE A 254 2.25 -10.87 -20.73
N CYS A 255 2.66 -10.54 -19.51
CA CYS A 255 1.95 -9.66 -18.59
C CYS A 255 2.95 -8.64 -18.02
N ALA A 256 3.48 -7.81 -18.90
CA ALA A 256 4.61 -6.96 -18.60
C ALA A 256 4.29 -5.84 -17.59
N GLY A 257 3.03 -5.33 -17.59
CA GLY A 257 2.62 -4.20 -16.78
C GLY A 257 3.55 -3.00 -17.01
N ALA A 258 4.08 -2.43 -15.93
CA ALA A 258 5.05 -1.33 -16.02
C ALA A 258 6.48 -1.76 -16.42
N GLY A 259 6.70 -3.01 -16.81
CA GLY A 259 7.98 -3.49 -17.34
C GLY A 259 9.02 -3.91 -16.29
N GLY A 260 8.68 -3.97 -15.00
CA GLY A 260 9.66 -4.27 -13.95
C GLY A 260 10.37 -5.62 -14.12
N LYS A 261 9.64 -6.70 -14.50
CA LYS A 261 10.23 -8.01 -14.80
C LYS A 261 10.94 -8.01 -16.16
N THR A 262 10.37 -7.36 -17.16
CA THR A 262 11.00 -7.14 -18.48
C THR A 262 12.40 -6.57 -18.34
N LEU A 263 12.56 -5.49 -17.54
CA LEU A 263 13.85 -4.84 -17.31
C LEU A 263 14.82 -5.73 -16.51
N ALA A 264 14.32 -6.51 -15.55
CA ALA A 264 15.13 -7.48 -14.82
C ALA A 264 15.69 -8.58 -15.74
N ILE A 265 14.85 -9.11 -16.63
CA ILE A 265 15.23 -10.11 -17.64
C ILE A 265 16.23 -9.51 -18.64
N ALA A 266 16.01 -8.28 -19.11
CA ALA A 266 16.95 -7.60 -19.99
C ALA A 266 18.34 -7.45 -19.36
N ALA A 267 18.41 -7.19 -18.07
CA ALA A 267 19.65 -7.12 -17.33
C ALA A 267 20.35 -8.49 -17.23
N GLN A 268 19.61 -9.60 -17.00
CA GLN A 268 20.17 -10.96 -17.08
C GLN A 268 20.73 -11.29 -18.46
N MET A 269 20.02 -10.90 -19.50
CA MET A 269 20.46 -11.07 -20.89
C MET A 269 21.61 -10.14 -21.28
N LYS A 270 22.09 -9.27 -20.38
CA LYS A 270 23.15 -8.27 -20.64
C LYS A 270 22.83 -7.37 -21.84
N ASN A 271 21.55 -7.03 -22.02
CA ASN A 271 21.01 -6.29 -23.18
C ASN A 271 21.33 -6.94 -24.54
N LYS A 272 21.48 -8.25 -24.59
CA LYS A 272 21.70 -9.02 -25.83
C LYS A 272 20.56 -10.00 -26.05
N GLY A 273 19.85 -9.87 -27.20
CA GLY A 273 18.68 -10.69 -27.53
C GLY A 273 17.44 -9.84 -27.80
N HIS A 274 16.27 -10.46 -27.72
CA HIS A 274 14.99 -9.79 -27.94
C HIS A 274 14.01 -10.11 -26.83
N ILE A 275 13.33 -9.09 -26.31
CA ILE A 275 12.21 -9.26 -25.39
C ILE A 275 10.97 -8.62 -26.01
N VAL A 276 9.89 -9.38 -26.09
CA VAL A 276 8.58 -8.88 -26.48
C VAL A 276 7.76 -8.72 -25.18
N ALA A 277 7.46 -7.47 -24.84
CA ALA A 277 6.62 -7.13 -23.69
C ALA A 277 5.18 -6.91 -24.16
N CYS A 278 4.23 -7.67 -23.60
CA CYS A 278 2.80 -7.59 -23.91
C CYS A 278 2.03 -7.26 -22.65
N ASP A 279 0.98 -6.46 -22.78
CA ASP A 279 -0.01 -6.25 -21.73
C ASP A 279 -1.37 -5.93 -22.34
N VAL A 280 -2.45 -6.08 -21.56
CA VAL A 280 -3.82 -5.74 -21.98
C VAL A 280 -4.11 -4.25 -21.91
N ASN A 281 -3.32 -3.50 -21.13
CA ASN A 281 -3.44 -2.06 -20.97
C ASN A 281 -2.32 -1.37 -21.76
N GLU A 282 -2.68 -0.38 -22.58
CA GLU A 282 -1.72 0.56 -23.13
C GLU A 282 -1.27 1.51 -22.02
N THR A 283 0.03 1.51 -21.68
CA THR A 283 0.65 2.40 -20.69
C THR A 283 1.44 3.51 -21.39
#